data_c25b7506b0a86ebe2ab4c5787d0d5a88
#
_entry.id   c25b7506b0a86ebe2ab4c5787d0d5a88
#
_cell.length_a   1.000
_cell.length_b   1.000
_cell.length_c   1.000
_cell.angle_alpha   90.00
_cell.angle_beta   90.00
_cell.angle_gamma   90.00
#
_symmetry.space_group_name_H-M   'P 1'
#
loop_
_entity.id
_entity.type
_entity.pdbx_description
1 polymer ?
#
loop_
_entity_poly.entity_id
_entity_poly.type
_entity_poly.pdbx_seq_one_letter_code
_entity_poly.pdbx_strand_id
1 'polypeptide(L)'
;VNFSGTYYNSVQYTTDKDGFIDYDQIAGLAKEHKPKLIMSGATAYPRLIDWQKLRDIADSVGAWLVSDISHIAGLVVAGEHPSPAGISDVIMTTTHKTLRGPRGALILANGNTSNPLKKPERTVENIPSLIDRAIIPGLQGGPHNHQTAGIAVALGEALQPEFREYGQQVVKNAQKLASELMSRGFDLV
;
A
#
# COMPACT_ATOMS: atom_id res chain seq x y z
N VAL A 1 9.99 15.78 -8.30
CA VAL A 1 10.63 16.43 -7.16
C VAL A 1 9.69 16.39 -5.98
N ASN A 2 9.90 15.45 -5.07
CA ASN A 2 9.12 15.26 -3.88
C ASN A 2 10.04 15.12 -2.65
N PHE A 3 9.45 15.10 -1.46
CA PHE A 3 10.18 14.99 -0.20
C PHE A 3 11.12 13.76 -0.19
N SER A 4 10.62 12.61 -0.61
CA SER A 4 11.42 11.37 -0.61
C SER A 4 12.66 11.47 -1.47
N GLY A 5 12.56 12.02 -2.68
CA GLY A 5 13.70 12.20 -3.58
C GLY A 5 14.68 13.28 -3.12
N THR A 6 14.27 14.17 -2.22
CA THR A 6 15.15 15.20 -1.64
C THR A 6 15.94 14.68 -0.44
N TYR A 7 15.33 13.87 0.41
CA TYR A 7 15.90 13.47 1.69
C TYR A 7 16.45 12.04 1.71
N TYR A 8 16.11 11.22 0.72
CA TYR A 8 16.54 9.83 0.65
C TYR A 8 17.17 9.49 -0.69
N ASN A 9 18.08 8.53 -0.69
CA ASN A 9 18.60 7.92 -1.90
C ASN A 9 17.54 6.99 -2.47
N SER A 10 16.70 7.51 -3.37
CA SER A 10 15.60 6.79 -3.98
C SER A 10 16.03 6.14 -5.29
N VAL A 11 15.93 4.83 -5.37
CA VAL A 11 16.17 4.05 -6.59
C VAL A 11 14.81 3.56 -7.10
N GLN A 12 14.52 3.85 -8.36
CA GLN A 12 13.24 3.54 -8.98
C GLN A 12 13.31 2.20 -9.70
N TYR A 13 12.25 1.41 -9.61
CA TYR A 13 11.99 0.27 -10.47
C TYR A 13 10.74 0.54 -11.31
N THR A 14 10.60 -0.19 -12.40
CA THR A 14 9.52 0.01 -13.37
C THR A 14 8.84 -1.31 -13.71
N THR A 15 7.89 -1.24 -14.62
CA THR A 15 7.33 -2.42 -15.29
C THR A 15 8.23 -2.86 -16.44
N ASP A 16 8.07 -4.12 -16.83
CA ASP A 16 8.65 -4.63 -18.06
C ASP A 16 7.95 -4.06 -19.31
N LYS A 17 8.38 -4.51 -20.49
CA LYS A 17 7.82 -4.08 -21.80
C LYS A 17 6.34 -4.43 -21.99
N ASP A 18 5.84 -5.41 -21.25
CA ASP A 18 4.47 -5.90 -21.33
C ASP A 18 3.58 -5.31 -20.20
N GLY A 19 4.12 -4.34 -19.46
CA GLY A 19 3.43 -3.61 -18.40
C GLY A 19 3.30 -4.37 -17.08
N PHE A 20 4.05 -5.46 -16.87
CA PHE A 20 4.11 -6.17 -15.58
C PHE A 20 5.22 -5.61 -14.68
N ILE A 21 4.99 -5.62 -13.37
CA ILE A 21 6.06 -5.31 -12.40
C ILE A 21 7.24 -6.26 -12.64
N ASP A 22 8.42 -5.68 -12.89
CA ASP A 22 9.64 -6.44 -13.12
C ASP A 22 10.30 -6.83 -11.79
N TYR A 23 9.90 -7.97 -11.25
CA TYR A 23 10.45 -8.48 -9.99
C TYR A 23 11.93 -8.86 -10.07
N ASP A 24 12.43 -9.23 -11.24
CA ASP A 24 13.84 -9.53 -11.44
C ASP A 24 14.68 -8.25 -11.40
N GLN A 25 14.17 -7.16 -11.99
CA GLN A 25 14.76 -5.83 -11.85
C GLN A 25 14.81 -5.40 -10.38
N ILE A 26 13.68 -5.58 -9.63
CA ILE A 26 13.63 -5.24 -8.20
C ILE A 26 14.68 -6.02 -7.42
N ALA A 27 14.80 -7.33 -7.67
CA ALA A 27 15.78 -8.18 -7.01
C ALA A 27 17.23 -7.76 -7.33
N GLY A 28 17.51 -7.40 -8.58
CA GLY A 28 18.80 -6.89 -9.03
C GLY A 28 19.18 -5.59 -8.31
N LEU A 29 18.27 -4.60 -8.34
CA LEU A 29 18.45 -3.31 -7.69
C LEU A 29 18.58 -3.45 -6.15
N ALA A 30 17.82 -4.34 -5.54
CA ALA A 30 17.91 -4.61 -4.10
C ALA A 30 19.29 -5.17 -3.71
N LYS A 31 19.84 -6.10 -4.49
CA LYS A 31 21.18 -6.65 -4.27
C LYS A 31 22.29 -5.59 -4.45
N GLU A 32 22.17 -4.75 -5.46
CA GLU A 32 23.13 -3.70 -5.78
C GLU A 32 23.13 -2.60 -4.72
N HIS A 33 21.96 -2.05 -4.42
CA HIS A 33 21.84 -0.85 -3.59
C HIS A 33 21.61 -1.14 -2.11
N LYS A 34 21.25 -2.37 -1.74
CA LYS A 34 20.97 -2.81 -0.35
C LYS A 34 20.09 -1.82 0.40
N PRO A 35 18.90 -1.54 -0.09
CA PRO A 35 18.01 -0.55 0.49
C PRO A 35 17.62 -0.95 1.91
N LYS A 36 17.36 0.03 2.77
CA LYS A 36 16.77 -0.21 4.09
C LYS A 36 15.28 -0.45 4.04
N LEU A 37 14.64 -0.02 2.96
CA LEU A 37 13.20 -0.11 2.76
C LEU A 37 12.90 -0.31 1.27
N ILE A 38 12.02 -1.25 0.96
CA ILE A 38 11.41 -1.42 -0.34
C ILE A 38 9.97 -0.95 -0.23
N MET A 39 9.61 0.05 -1.03
CA MET A 39 8.25 0.56 -1.12
C MET A 39 7.57 -0.03 -2.35
N SER A 40 6.41 -0.62 -2.15
CA SER A 40 5.61 -1.22 -3.23
C SER A 40 4.21 -0.60 -3.25
N GLY A 41 3.61 -0.66 -4.41
CA GLY A 41 2.29 -0.08 -4.68
C GLY A 41 2.30 0.73 -5.96
N ALA A 42 1.13 0.94 -6.54
CA ALA A 42 0.99 1.64 -7.80
C ALA A 42 -0.33 2.39 -7.89
N THR A 43 -0.34 3.45 -8.70
CA THR A 43 -1.53 4.27 -8.91
C THR A 43 -2.44 3.70 -10.00
N ALA A 44 -1.88 3.26 -11.12
CA ALA A 44 -2.64 2.88 -12.31
C ALA A 44 -2.21 1.50 -12.85
N TYR A 45 -1.87 0.60 -11.97
CA TYR A 45 -1.45 -0.76 -12.32
C TYR A 45 -2.69 -1.68 -12.32
N PRO A 46 -3.13 -2.19 -13.47
CA PRO A 46 -4.40 -2.92 -13.59
C PRO A 46 -4.27 -4.42 -13.32
N ARG A 47 -3.15 -4.87 -12.80
CA ARG A 47 -2.82 -6.28 -12.59
C ARG A 47 -2.61 -6.58 -11.11
N LEU A 48 -2.53 -7.86 -10.77
CA LEU A 48 -2.26 -8.29 -9.39
C LEU A 48 -0.79 -8.05 -9.02
N ILE A 49 -0.57 -7.66 -7.77
CA ILE A 49 0.76 -7.51 -7.19
C ILE A 49 1.07 -8.79 -6.40
N ASP A 50 2.23 -9.38 -6.68
CA ASP A 50 2.75 -10.53 -5.94
C ASP A 50 3.52 -10.05 -4.70
N TRP A 51 2.80 -9.95 -3.58
CA TRP A 51 3.36 -9.48 -2.31
C TRP A 51 4.42 -10.44 -1.77
N GLN A 52 4.29 -11.75 -2.03
CA GLN A 52 5.25 -12.74 -1.53
C GLN A 52 6.60 -12.59 -2.23
N LYS A 53 6.61 -12.39 -3.55
CA LYS A 53 7.88 -12.10 -4.26
C LYS A 53 8.57 -10.86 -3.72
N LEU A 54 7.81 -9.80 -3.41
CA LEU A 54 8.37 -8.59 -2.81
C LEU A 54 8.94 -8.86 -1.41
N ARG A 55 8.27 -9.69 -0.60
CA ARG A 55 8.76 -10.12 0.70
C ARG A 55 10.07 -10.87 0.59
N ASP A 56 10.12 -11.87 -0.30
CA ASP A 56 11.31 -12.68 -0.51
C ASP A 56 12.51 -11.83 -0.96
N ILE A 57 12.28 -10.84 -1.83
CA ILE A 57 13.31 -9.87 -2.24
C ILE A 57 13.76 -9.03 -1.04
N ALA A 58 12.84 -8.49 -0.27
CA ALA A 58 13.16 -7.66 0.89
C ALA A 58 13.96 -8.45 1.92
N ASP A 59 13.56 -9.69 2.22
CA ASP A 59 14.26 -10.57 3.15
C ASP A 59 15.68 -10.88 2.68
N SER A 60 15.87 -11.07 1.37
CA SER A 60 17.18 -11.39 0.80
C SER A 60 18.25 -10.33 1.06
N VAL A 61 17.85 -9.10 1.35
CA VAL A 61 18.74 -7.96 1.62
C VAL A 61 18.54 -7.34 3.01
N GLY A 62 17.64 -7.89 3.82
CA GLY A 62 17.32 -7.38 5.15
C GLY A 62 16.57 -6.04 5.13
N ALA A 63 15.77 -5.78 4.09
CA ALA A 63 15.01 -4.55 3.95
C ALA A 63 13.62 -4.68 4.58
N TRP A 64 13.07 -3.54 5.04
CA TRP A 64 11.66 -3.42 5.38
C TRP A 64 10.81 -3.41 4.10
N LEU A 65 9.69 -4.13 4.10
CA LEU A 65 8.69 -4.06 3.03
C LEU A 65 7.52 -3.17 3.47
N VAL A 66 7.33 -2.08 2.74
CA VAL A 66 6.19 -1.16 2.93
C VAL A 66 5.28 -1.25 1.70
N SER A 67 4.02 -1.57 1.92
CA SER A 67 3.02 -1.71 0.84
C SER A 67 1.98 -0.60 0.89
N ASP A 68 1.97 0.23 -0.13
CA ASP A 68 0.92 1.24 -0.35
C ASP A 68 -0.19 0.65 -1.23
N ILE A 69 -1.32 0.33 -0.59
CA ILE A 69 -2.49 -0.21 -1.27
C ILE A 69 -3.57 0.85 -1.54
N SER A 70 -3.22 2.12 -1.48
CA SER A 70 -4.19 3.23 -1.56
C SER A 70 -5.18 3.13 -2.72
N HIS A 71 -4.74 2.70 -3.90
CA HIS A 71 -5.60 2.59 -5.08
C HIS A 71 -6.43 1.31 -5.14
N ILE A 72 -6.00 0.28 -4.44
CA ILE A 72 -6.63 -1.06 -4.48
C ILE A 72 -7.21 -1.51 -3.15
N ALA A 73 -7.17 -0.66 -2.11
CA ALA A 73 -7.59 -1.05 -0.76
C ALA A 73 -9.02 -1.61 -0.72
N GLY A 74 -9.95 -0.99 -1.44
CA GLY A 74 -11.32 -1.50 -1.53
C GLY A 74 -11.41 -2.87 -2.21
N LEU A 75 -10.56 -3.14 -3.22
CA LEU A 75 -10.50 -4.44 -3.88
C LEU A 75 -9.85 -5.50 -2.97
N VAL A 76 -8.83 -5.13 -2.19
CA VAL A 76 -8.22 -6.01 -1.18
C VAL A 76 -9.26 -6.41 -0.13
N VAL A 77 -10.01 -5.44 0.40
CA VAL A 77 -11.07 -5.71 1.40
C VAL A 77 -12.20 -6.55 0.80
N ALA A 78 -12.56 -6.33 -0.45
CA ALA A 78 -13.58 -7.11 -1.15
C ALA A 78 -13.12 -8.54 -1.52
N GLY A 79 -11.82 -8.84 -1.43
CA GLY A 79 -11.25 -10.13 -1.82
C GLY A 79 -10.94 -10.27 -3.31
N GLU A 80 -10.98 -9.17 -4.06
CA GLU A 80 -10.73 -9.13 -5.51
C GLU A 80 -9.24 -8.89 -5.85
N HIS A 81 -8.42 -8.59 -4.86
CA HIS A 81 -6.96 -8.44 -4.98
C HIS A 81 -6.29 -9.09 -3.78
N PRO A 82 -5.12 -9.75 -3.96
CA PRO A 82 -4.35 -10.31 -2.85
C PRO A 82 -4.02 -9.26 -1.79
N SER A 83 -4.07 -9.66 -0.52
CA SER A 83 -3.75 -8.79 0.61
C SER A 83 -2.27 -8.88 0.98
N PRO A 84 -1.57 -7.75 1.24
CA PRO A 84 -0.24 -7.77 1.83
C PRO A 84 -0.23 -8.00 3.35
N ALA A 85 -1.41 -8.16 3.98
CA ALA A 85 -1.51 -8.40 5.42
C ALA A 85 -0.82 -9.71 5.82
N GLY A 86 0.04 -9.65 6.84
CA GLY A 86 0.85 -10.79 7.27
C GLY A 86 2.11 -11.02 6.40
N ILE A 87 2.28 -10.28 5.31
CA ILE A 87 3.44 -10.36 4.40
C ILE A 87 4.33 -9.12 4.56
N SER A 88 3.74 -7.94 4.47
CA SER A 88 4.47 -6.66 4.58
C SER A 88 4.65 -6.25 6.04
N ASP A 89 5.76 -5.58 6.34
CA ASP A 89 6.03 -5.04 7.66
C ASP A 89 5.11 -3.88 7.99
N VAL A 90 4.83 -3.05 6.97
CA VAL A 90 3.94 -1.90 7.07
C VAL A 90 3.05 -1.84 5.83
N ILE A 91 1.76 -1.57 6.05
CA ILE A 91 0.80 -1.32 4.99
C ILE A 91 0.27 0.10 5.16
N MET A 92 0.23 0.85 4.08
CA MET A 92 -0.35 2.17 4.04
C MET A 92 -1.53 2.20 3.05
N THR A 93 -2.59 2.91 3.40
CA THR A 93 -3.68 3.18 2.49
C THR A 93 -4.31 4.54 2.77
N THR A 94 -4.70 5.22 1.71
CA THR A 94 -5.66 6.32 1.81
C THR A 94 -7.07 5.78 2.00
N THR A 95 -7.93 6.58 2.64
CA THR A 95 -9.31 6.17 2.94
C THR A 95 -10.35 6.65 1.94
N HIS A 96 -9.97 7.57 1.04
CA HIS A 96 -10.88 8.32 0.15
C HIS A 96 -10.91 7.85 -1.31
N LYS A 97 -10.36 6.68 -1.61
CA LYS A 97 -10.38 6.08 -2.96
C LYS A 97 -11.40 4.93 -3.00
N THR A 98 -10.99 3.73 -3.32
CA THR A 98 -11.91 2.57 -3.38
C THR A 98 -12.54 2.19 -2.04
N LEU A 99 -11.99 2.65 -0.91
CA LEU A 99 -12.65 2.52 0.41
C LEU A 99 -13.83 3.47 0.62
N ARG A 100 -14.02 4.49 -0.25
CA ARG A 100 -15.14 5.44 -0.25
C ARG A 100 -15.29 6.28 1.03
N GLY A 101 -14.22 6.44 1.79
CA GLY A 101 -14.21 7.25 3.01
C GLY A 101 -13.81 8.71 2.79
N PRO A 102 -13.78 9.52 3.84
CA PRO A 102 -13.26 10.88 3.80
C PRO A 102 -11.74 10.87 3.56
N ARG A 103 -11.19 12.05 3.24
CA ARG A 103 -9.74 12.21 3.05
C ARG A 103 -8.99 11.93 4.34
N GLY A 104 -8.09 10.97 4.27
CA GLY A 104 -7.23 10.54 5.34
C GLY A 104 -6.41 9.33 4.90
N ALA A 105 -5.68 8.77 5.84
CA ALA A 105 -4.89 7.57 5.61
C ALA A 105 -4.86 6.71 6.87
N LEU A 106 -4.53 5.44 6.66
CA LEU A 106 -4.26 4.46 7.71
C LEU A 106 -2.87 3.88 7.47
N ILE A 107 -2.14 3.66 8.55
CA ILE A 107 -0.91 2.90 8.54
C ILE A 107 -1.10 1.72 9.49
N LEU A 108 -0.92 0.52 8.97
CA LEU A 108 -0.99 -0.73 9.69
C LEU A 108 0.43 -1.28 9.78
N ALA A 109 0.89 -1.64 10.96
CA ALA A 109 2.23 -2.15 11.15
C ALA A 109 2.23 -3.39 12.03
N ASN A 110 3.11 -4.33 11.70
CA ASN A 110 3.41 -5.47 12.56
C ASN A 110 4.23 -5.01 13.77
N GLY A 111 4.16 -5.77 14.87
CA GLY A 111 4.93 -5.52 16.08
C GLY A 111 4.08 -5.05 17.25
N ASN A 112 4.76 -4.73 18.35
CA ASN A 112 4.14 -4.31 19.60
C ASN A 112 4.46 -2.83 19.88
N THR A 113 3.51 -2.13 20.46
CA THR A 113 3.75 -0.77 20.95
C THR A 113 4.67 -0.80 22.18
N SER A 114 5.60 0.12 22.26
CA SER A 114 6.38 0.37 23.47
C SER A 114 5.62 1.32 24.43
N ASN A 115 6.13 1.45 25.66
CA ASN A 115 5.61 2.48 26.57
C ASN A 115 5.75 3.87 25.91
N PRO A 116 4.66 4.65 25.76
CA PRO A 116 4.68 5.95 25.09
C PRO A 116 5.60 6.99 25.75
N LEU A 117 5.92 6.83 27.04
CA LEU A 117 6.82 7.72 27.76
C LEU A 117 8.31 7.36 27.58
N LYS A 118 8.61 6.19 27.02
CA LYS A 118 9.98 5.78 26.70
C LYS A 118 10.27 6.00 25.22
N LYS A 119 11.53 6.33 24.91
CA LYS A 119 12.00 6.32 23.53
C LYS A 119 12.06 4.86 23.06
N PRO A 120 11.30 4.46 22.05
CA PRO A 120 11.31 3.09 21.58
C PRO A 120 12.65 2.75 20.91
N GLU A 121 13.09 1.52 21.04
CA GLU A 121 14.22 0.98 20.28
C GLU A 121 13.78 0.76 18.83
N ARG A 122 14.73 0.81 17.91
CA ARG A 122 14.50 0.53 16.48
C ARG A 122 14.53 -0.97 16.25
N THR A 123 13.46 -1.64 16.65
CA THR A 123 13.24 -3.08 16.47
C THR A 123 11.91 -3.33 15.77
N VAL A 124 11.72 -4.55 15.28
CA VAL A 124 10.46 -4.99 14.67
C VAL A 124 9.28 -4.81 15.63
N GLU A 125 9.51 -5.11 16.90
CA GLU A 125 8.49 -5.05 17.95
C GLU A 125 8.04 -3.61 18.24
N ASN A 126 8.85 -2.63 17.88
CA ASN A 126 8.59 -1.21 18.16
C ASN A 126 8.16 -0.40 16.93
N ILE A 127 7.95 -1.02 15.76
CA ILE A 127 7.54 -0.31 14.54
C ILE A 127 6.31 0.56 14.77
N PRO A 128 5.21 0.07 15.37
CA PRO A 128 4.03 0.90 15.63
C PRO A 128 4.36 2.17 16.41
N SER A 129 5.13 2.05 17.49
CA SER A 129 5.53 3.20 18.32
C SER A 129 6.45 4.19 17.60
N LEU A 130 7.30 3.70 16.70
CA LEU A 130 8.17 4.54 15.88
C LEU A 130 7.35 5.34 14.86
N ILE A 131 6.34 4.70 14.25
CA ILE A 131 5.42 5.33 13.31
C ILE A 131 4.57 6.39 14.03
N ASP A 132 3.96 6.06 15.16
CA ASP A 132 3.16 7.00 15.94
C ASP A 132 3.95 8.26 16.28
N ARG A 133 5.18 8.11 16.73
CA ARG A 133 6.06 9.25 17.07
C ARG A 133 6.50 10.05 15.84
N ALA A 134 6.67 9.41 14.70
CA ALA A 134 6.98 10.09 13.46
C ALA A 134 5.79 10.93 12.97
N ILE A 135 4.57 10.44 13.19
CA ILE A 135 3.34 11.15 12.83
C ILE A 135 3.06 12.25 13.85
N ILE A 136 2.86 11.92 15.11
CA ILE A 136 2.55 12.88 16.19
C ILE A 136 3.55 12.66 17.34
N PRO A 137 4.35 13.66 17.71
CA PRO A 137 4.36 15.06 17.25
C PRO A 137 5.36 15.33 16.10
N GLY A 138 5.87 14.31 15.41
CA GLY A 138 6.95 14.47 14.43
C GLY A 138 6.56 15.36 13.25
N LEU A 139 5.52 14.99 12.51
CA LEU A 139 5.11 15.67 11.29
C LEU A 139 3.73 16.34 11.39
N GLN A 140 2.86 15.86 12.27
CA GLN A 140 1.47 16.29 12.39
C GLN A 140 1.12 16.70 13.82
N GLY A 141 -0.02 17.40 13.95
CA GLY A 141 -0.67 17.77 15.19
C GLY A 141 -2.13 18.15 14.86
N GLY A 142 -2.93 18.53 15.87
CA GLY A 142 -4.28 19.02 15.66
C GLY A 142 -5.20 18.03 14.91
N PRO A 143 -5.51 16.85 15.46
CA PRO A 143 -6.29 15.83 14.76
C PRO A 143 -7.70 16.33 14.40
N HIS A 144 -8.17 15.94 13.21
CA HIS A 144 -9.51 16.26 12.73
C HIS A 144 -10.47 15.13 13.11
N ASN A 145 -11.08 15.21 14.29
CA ASN A 145 -11.91 14.15 14.84
C ASN A 145 -13.13 13.81 13.98
N HIS A 146 -13.70 14.78 13.25
CA HIS A 146 -14.79 14.53 12.31
C HIS A 146 -14.34 13.66 11.13
N GLN A 147 -13.11 13.84 10.63
CA GLN A 147 -12.53 12.96 9.61
C GLN A 147 -12.33 11.55 10.16
N THR A 148 -11.79 11.44 11.37
CA THR A 148 -11.59 10.13 12.02
C THR A 148 -12.91 9.40 12.21
N ALA A 149 -13.96 10.10 12.66
CA ALA A 149 -15.30 9.51 12.77
C ALA A 149 -15.85 9.04 11.42
N GLY A 150 -15.69 9.84 10.37
CA GLY A 150 -16.09 9.47 9.01
C GLY A 150 -15.29 8.26 8.47
N ILE A 151 -14.00 8.15 8.78
CA ILE A 151 -13.20 6.98 8.44
C ILE A 151 -13.74 5.73 9.15
N ALA A 152 -14.09 5.83 10.43
CA ALA A 152 -14.65 4.71 11.18
C ALA A 152 -15.97 4.21 10.57
N VAL A 153 -16.84 5.12 10.13
CA VAL A 153 -18.07 4.76 9.40
C VAL A 153 -17.76 4.04 8.09
N ALA A 154 -16.85 4.59 7.27
CA ALA A 154 -16.47 3.97 6.00
C ALA A 154 -15.88 2.58 6.18
N LEU A 155 -15.07 2.35 7.22
CA LEU A 155 -14.54 1.04 7.54
C LEU A 155 -15.63 0.08 8.02
N GLY A 156 -16.62 0.58 8.79
CA GLY A 156 -17.80 -0.18 9.18
C GLY A 156 -18.63 -0.64 7.97
N GLU A 157 -18.81 0.23 6.96
CA GLU A 157 -19.45 -0.12 5.69
C GLU A 157 -18.61 -1.16 4.90
N ALA A 158 -17.28 -1.01 4.89
CA ALA A 158 -16.38 -1.93 4.21
C ALA A 158 -16.38 -3.35 4.78
N LEU A 159 -16.84 -3.54 6.01
CA LEU A 159 -17.02 -4.86 6.64
C LEU A 159 -18.30 -5.57 6.18
N GLN A 160 -19.24 -4.87 5.54
CA GLN A 160 -20.53 -5.43 5.16
C GLN A 160 -20.43 -6.27 3.87
N PRO A 161 -21.30 -7.27 3.71
CA PRO A 161 -21.33 -8.10 2.49
C PRO A 161 -21.49 -7.30 1.20
N GLU A 162 -22.29 -6.24 1.23
CA GLU A 162 -22.56 -5.35 0.09
C GLU A 162 -21.30 -4.66 -0.45
N PHE A 163 -20.30 -4.47 0.40
CA PHE A 163 -19.01 -3.93 -0.03
C PHE A 163 -18.23 -4.91 -0.91
N ARG A 164 -18.36 -6.21 -0.66
CA ARG A 164 -17.79 -7.25 -1.52
C ARG A 164 -18.44 -7.26 -2.89
N GLU A 165 -19.77 -7.15 -2.94
CA GLU A 165 -20.52 -7.03 -4.20
C GLU A 165 -20.09 -5.79 -5.00
N TYR A 166 -19.88 -4.66 -4.30
CA TYR A 166 -19.34 -3.45 -4.91
C TYR A 166 -17.96 -3.69 -5.53
N GLY A 167 -17.02 -4.32 -4.82
CA GLY A 167 -15.69 -4.63 -5.34
C GLY A 167 -15.74 -5.54 -6.56
N GLN A 168 -16.55 -6.59 -6.52
CA GLN A 168 -16.78 -7.48 -7.66
C GLN A 168 -17.35 -6.73 -8.88
N GLN A 169 -18.29 -5.81 -8.64
CA GLN A 169 -18.87 -5.02 -9.72
C GLN A 169 -17.82 -4.06 -10.34
N VAL A 170 -16.94 -3.49 -9.55
CA VAL A 170 -15.82 -2.67 -10.05
C VAL A 170 -14.95 -3.47 -11.02
N VAL A 171 -14.56 -4.69 -10.65
CA VAL A 171 -13.74 -5.57 -11.51
C VAL A 171 -14.48 -5.94 -12.79
N LYS A 172 -15.74 -6.35 -12.69
CA LYS A 172 -16.59 -6.69 -13.86
C LYS A 172 -16.73 -5.51 -14.83
N ASN A 173 -16.93 -4.30 -14.30
CA ASN A 173 -17.03 -3.09 -15.12
C ASN A 173 -15.71 -2.78 -15.84
N ALA A 174 -14.58 -2.90 -15.15
CA ALA A 174 -13.26 -2.69 -15.73
C ALA A 174 -12.97 -3.71 -16.85
N GLN A 175 -13.27 -4.99 -16.63
CA GLN A 175 -13.11 -6.04 -17.64
C GLN A 175 -14.00 -5.80 -18.86
N LYS A 176 -15.26 -5.40 -18.64
CA LYS A 176 -16.19 -5.09 -19.74
C LYS A 176 -15.71 -3.88 -20.53
N LEU A 177 -15.26 -2.83 -19.86
CA LEU A 177 -14.71 -1.65 -20.52
C LEU A 177 -13.48 -2.01 -21.36
N ALA A 178 -12.54 -2.78 -20.79
CA ALA A 178 -11.35 -3.21 -21.49
C ALA A 178 -11.70 -4.02 -22.77
N SER A 179 -12.60 -5.00 -22.64
CA SER A 179 -13.03 -5.82 -23.78
C SER A 179 -13.71 -5.00 -24.88
N GLU A 180 -14.53 -4.02 -24.52
CA GLU A 180 -15.19 -3.13 -25.49
C GLU A 180 -14.20 -2.20 -26.20
N LEU A 181 -13.21 -1.67 -25.46
CA LEU A 181 -12.16 -0.84 -26.08
C LEU A 181 -11.32 -1.65 -27.06
N MET A 182 -10.87 -2.84 -26.67
CA MET A 182 -10.13 -3.73 -27.57
C MET A 182 -10.93 -4.12 -28.82
N SER A 183 -12.22 -4.39 -28.68
CA SER A 183 -13.10 -4.72 -29.82
C SER A 183 -13.26 -3.56 -30.81
N ARG A 184 -12.98 -2.33 -30.36
CA ARG A 184 -13.00 -1.11 -31.16
C ARG A 184 -11.63 -0.70 -31.69
N GLY A 185 -10.61 -1.55 -31.52
CA GLY A 185 -9.27 -1.34 -32.05
C GLY A 185 -8.35 -0.46 -31.17
N PHE A 186 -8.67 -0.30 -29.87
CA PHE A 186 -7.75 0.33 -28.92
C PHE A 186 -6.80 -0.72 -28.33
N ASP A 187 -5.52 -0.40 -28.29
CA ASP A 187 -4.53 -1.19 -27.59
C ASP A 187 -4.54 -0.82 -26.10
N LEU A 188 -4.54 -1.83 -25.23
CA LEU A 188 -4.48 -1.65 -23.78
C LEU A 188 -3.21 -2.27 -23.22
N VAL A 189 -2.68 -1.64 -22.18
CA VAL A 189 -1.48 -2.11 -21.47
C VAL A 189 -1.84 -3.07 -20.34
#